data_718dc6c542de87fbdf9743dee1b4bcd9
#
_entry.id   718dc6c542de87fbdf9743dee1b4bcd9
#
_cell.length_a   1.000
_cell.length_b   1.000
_cell.length_c   1.000
_cell.angle_alpha   90.00
_cell.angle_beta   90.00
_cell.angle_gamma   90.00
#
_symmetry.space_group_name_H-M   'P 1'
#
loop_
_entity.id
_entity.type
_entity.pdbx_description
1 polymer ?
#
loop_
_entity_poly.entity_id
_entity_poly.type
_entity_poly.pdbx_seq_one_letter_code
_entity_poly.pdbx_strand_id
1 'polypeptide(L)'
;VDRKGRNRAYNYAWVADFYFQMYKITGDKQYAVDGYMTLRSMFRQFGHGFYAIGIPVHLGLQTLKAANMNVEYETLKNDYIQVGDTFVKNGLNYPASEVNYEQAIVAPSIIFLLQLYMETGIQKYLDGAKQQMPSLEAFNGNQPSYHLNEIAIRHWDGYWFGKREMWGDTFPHYWSTLTGAAFYLYAQCVGNNTYKRRAENIVRNNLCLFFENGKASCAYIY
;
A
#
# COMPACT_ATOMS: atom_id res chain seq x y z
N VAL A 1 -15.92 6.67 13.06
CA VAL A 1 -16.34 5.55 12.19
C VAL A 1 -17.80 5.76 11.87
N ASP A 2 -18.09 6.09 10.62
CA ASP A 2 -19.46 6.21 10.16
C ASP A 2 -20.14 4.84 10.32
N ARG A 3 -21.06 4.74 11.27
CA ARG A 3 -21.86 3.52 11.48
C ARG A 3 -22.76 3.19 10.29
N LYS A 4 -22.96 4.14 9.39
CA LYS A 4 -23.68 3.97 8.12
C LYS A 4 -22.76 3.57 6.98
N GLY A 5 -21.45 3.75 7.12
CA GLY A 5 -20.43 3.32 6.17
C GLY A 5 -20.28 1.81 6.17
N ARG A 6 -21.11 1.17 5.39
CA ARG A 6 -21.21 -0.29 5.34
C ARG A 6 -20.08 -0.95 4.57
N ASN A 7 -19.36 -0.17 3.77
CA ASN A 7 -18.41 -0.69 2.80
C ASN A 7 -17.08 0.04 2.92
N ARG A 8 -16.16 -0.55 3.69
CA ARG A 8 -14.78 -0.07 3.78
C ARG A 8 -13.97 -0.74 2.67
N ALA A 9 -13.79 -0.03 1.55
CA ALA A 9 -13.15 -0.56 0.34
C ALA A 9 -11.77 -1.20 0.61
N TYR A 10 -10.96 -0.59 1.46
CA TYR A 10 -9.62 -1.12 1.78
C TYR A 10 -9.65 -2.45 2.56
N ASN A 11 -10.73 -2.79 3.25
CA ASN A 11 -10.83 -4.10 3.90
C ASN A 11 -10.85 -5.24 2.88
N TYR A 12 -11.38 -5.02 1.68
CA TYR A 12 -11.39 -6.03 0.61
C TYR A 12 -9.97 -6.39 0.17
N ALA A 13 -9.09 -5.39 0.03
CA ALA A 13 -7.70 -5.63 -0.33
C ALA A 13 -7.00 -6.52 0.71
N TRP A 14 -7.17 -6.22 2.00
CA TRP A 14 -6.55 -6.98 3.08
C TRP A 14 -7.11 -8.41 3.21
N VAL A 15 -8.43 -8.57 3.04
CA VAL A 15 -9.06 -9.90 3.07
C VAL A 15 -8.62 -10.73 1.87
N ALA A 16 -8.50 -10.12 0.69
CA ALA A 16 -7.98 -10.81 -0.49
C ALA A 16 -6.52 -11.23 -0.33
N ASP A 17 -5.67 -10.34 0.22
CA ASP A 17 -4.28 -10.66 0.53
C ASP A 17 -4.20 -11.85 1.49
N PHE A 18 -5.00 -11.86 2.55
CA PHE A 18 -5.09 -12.98 3.49
C PHE A 18 -5.43 -14.29 2.77
N TYR A 19 -6.43 -14.31 1.91
CA TYR A 19 -6.80 -15.51 1.16
C TYR A 19 -5.68 -15.99 0.24
N PHE A 20 -5.02 -15.09 -0.48
CA PHE A 20 -3.90 -15.48 -1.34
C PHE A 20 -2.70 -16.02 -0.55
N GLN A 21 -2.42 -15.47 0.64
CA GLN A 21 -1.42 -16.02 1.55
C GLN A 21 -1.82 -17.42 2.05
N MET A 22 -3.10 -17.64 2.38
CA MET A 22 -3.61 -18.95 2.76
C MET A 22 -3.45 -19.98 1.64
N TYR A 23 -3.73 -19.60 0.40
CA TYR A 23 -3.43 -20.47 -0.74
C TYR A 23 -1.95 -20.84 -0.80
N LYS A 24 -1.06 -19.88 -0.63
CA LYS A 24 0.39 -20.09 -0.65
C LYS A 24 0.85 -21.08 0.43
N ILE A 25 0.20 -21.06 1.58
CA ILE A 25 0.54 -21.94 2.72
C ILE A 25 -0.07 -23.33 2.54
N THR A 26 -1.32 -23.42 2.09
CA THR A 26 -2.11 -24.67 2.13
C THR A 26 -2.19 -25.39 0.78
N GLY A 27 -2.05 -24.66 -0.32
CA GLY A 27 -2.31 -25.16 -1.67
C GLY A 27 -3.81 -25.34 -1.98
N ASP A 28 -4.71 -25.01 -1.04
CA ASP A 28 -6.15 -25.16 -1.25
C ASP A 28 -6.68 -24.09 -2.20
N LYS A 29 -7.14 -24.56 -3.37
CA LYS A 29 -7.65 -23.72 -4.45
C LYS A 29 -8.82 -22.83 -4.04
N GLN A 30 -9.60 -23.21 -3.02
CA GLN A 30 -10.71 -22.42 -2.54
C GLN A 30 -10.26 -21.03 -2.07
N TYR A 31 -9.09 -20.93 -1.42
CA TYR A 31 -8.54 -19.65 -1.02
C TYR A 31 -8.18 -18.75 -2.22
N ALA A 32 -7.69 -19.33 -3.31
CA ALA A 32 -7.44 -18.53 -4.53
C ALA A 32 -8.74 -17.99 -5.13
N VAL A 33 -9.81 -18.81 -5.13
CA VAL A 33 -11.16 -18.39 -5.56
C VAL A 33 -11.69 -17.27 -4.66
N ASP A 34 -11.61 -17.42 -3.34
CA ASP A 34 -12.12 -16.44 -2.38
C ASP A 34 -11.38 -15.09 -2.47
N GLY A 35 -10.06 -15.13 -2.64
CA GLY A 35 -9.24 -13.93 -2.87
C GLY A 35 -9.65 -13.20 -4.15
N TYR A 36 -9.78 -13.93 -5.25
CA TYR A 36 -10.26 -13.38 -6.52
C TYR A 36 -11.66 -12.76 -6.39
N MET A 37 -12.63 -13.50 -5.85
CA MET A 37 -14.00 -13.02 -5.70
C MET A 37 -14.10 -11.79 -4.80
N THR A 38 -13.26 -11.71 -3.77
CA THR A 38 -13.15 -10.55 -2.88
C THR A 38 -12.72 -9.31 -3.65
N LEU A 39 -11.65 -9.39 -4.45
CA LEU A 39 -11.19 -8.26 -5.27
C LEU A 39 -12.20 -7.89 -6.36
N ARG A 40 -12.81 -8.88 -7.01
CA ARG A 40 -13.87 -8.61 -8.00
C ARG A 40 -15.06 -7.87 -7.38
N SER A 41 -15.41 -8.21 -6.13
CA SER A 41 -16.46 -7.49 -5.39
C SER A 41 -16.04 -6.05 -5.09
N MET A 42 -14.78 -5.83 -4.70
CA MET A 42 -14.23 -4.49 -4.49
C MET A 42 -14.35 -3.64 -5.76
N PHE A 43 -13.84 -4.13 -6.89
CA PHE A 43 -13.86 -3.37 -8.15
C PHE A 43 -15.28 -3.11 -8.66
N ARG A 44 -16.21 -4.05 -8.48
CA ARG A 44 -17.62 -3.84 -8.84
C ARG A 44 -18.31 -2.77 -7.99
N GLN A 45 -17.97 -2.67 -6.70
CA GLN A 45 -18.62 -1.74 -5.78
C GLN A 45 -18.00 -0.34 -5.79
N PHE A 46 -16.68 -0.24 -5.93
CA PHE A 46 -15.94 1.00 -5.76
C PHE A 46 -15.24 1.48 -7.04
N GLY A 47 -15.30 0.69 -8.12
CA GLY A 47 -14.60 1.00 -9.38
C GLY A 47 -13.08 0.89 -9.27
N HIS A 48 -12.40 1.52 -10.22
CA HIS A 48 -10.94 1.40 -10.41
C HIS A 48 -10.17 2.69 -10.03
N GLY A 49 -10.81 3.63 -9.34
CA GLY A 49 -10.22 4.91 -8.92
C GLY A 49 -9.91 5.01 -7.43
N PHE A 50 -10.09 3.93 -6.67
CA PHE A 50 -9.88 3.94 -5.23
C PHE A 50 -8.44 3.56 -4.86
N TYR A 51 -7.80 4.41 -4.04
CA TYR A 51 -6.41 4.23 -3.59
C TYR A 51 -6.38 3.37 -2.33
N ALA A 52 -6.61 2.07 -2.50
CA ALA A 52 -6.60 1.15 -1.37
C ALA A 52 -5.19 0.75 -0.95
N ILE A 53 -4.93 0.78 0.35
CA ILE A 53 -3.72 0.20 0.93
C ILE A 53 -3.78 -1.32 0.76
N GLY A 54 -2.69 -1.90 0.24
CA GLY A 54 -2.49 -3.34 0.26
C GLY A 54 -3.23 -4.13 -0.81
N ILE A 55 -3.59 -3.52 -1.96
CA ILE A 55 -4.07 -4.31 -3.11
C ILE A 55 -2.94 -5.27 -3.54
N PRO A 56 -3.16 -6.60 -3.45
CA PRO A 56 -2.11 -7.60 -3.69
C PRO A 56 -1.94 -7.89 -5.19
N VAL A 57 -1.28 -6.99 -5.94
CA VAL A 57 -1.15 -7.14 -7.40
C VAL A 57 -0.30 -8.36 -7.73
N HIS A 58 0.94 -8.38 -7.27
CA HIS A 58 1.87 -9.47 -7.53
C HIS A 58 1.36 -10.80 -6.96
N LEU A 59 1.07 -10.82 -5.66
CA LEU A 59 0.60 -12.03 -4.98
C LEU A 59 -0.68 -12.58 -5.61
N GLY A 60 -1.64 -11.72 -5.93
CA GLY A 60 -2.91 -12.15 -6.53
C GLY A 60 -2.72 -12.79 -7.89
N LEU A 61 -1.96 -12.15 -8.79
CA LEU A 61 -1.71 -12.70 -10.13
C LEU A 61 -0.89 -13.99 -10.07
N GLN A 62 0.16 -14.05 -9.26
CA GLN A 62 0.95 -15.28 -9.09
C GLN A 62 0.13 -16.43 -8.50
N THR A 63 -0.75 -16.13 -7.53
CA THR A 63 -1.65 -17.13 -6.96
C THR A 63 -2.60 -17.71 -8.01
N LEU A 64 -3.27 -16.87 -8.79
CA LEU A 64 -4.20 -17.33 -9.83
C LEU A 64 -3.50 -18.16 -10.90
N LYS A 65 -2.29 -17.76 -11.28
CA LYS A 65 -1.46 -18.52 -12.21
C LYS A 65 -1.09 -19.90 -11.64
N ALA A 66 -0.62 -19.94 -10.41
CA ALA A 66 -0.26 -21.20 -9.73
C ALA A 66 -1.47 -22.13 -9.52
N ALA A 67 -2.66 -21.56 -9.31
CA ALA A 67 -3.91 -22.31 -9.17
C ALA A 67 -4.53 -22.73 -10.51
N ASN A 68 -3.88 -22.47 -11.65
CA ASN A 68 -4.39 -22.71 -13.02
C ASN A 68 -5.75 -22.06 -13.26
N MET A 69 -5.95 -20.83 -12.77
CA MET A 69 -7.16 -20.00 -12.92
C MET A 69 -6.92 -18.94 -14.01
N ASN A 70 -6.74 -19.36 -15.24
CA ASN A 70 -6.27 -18.49 -16.33
C ASN A 70 -7.29 -17.40 -16.72
N VAL A 71 -8.59 -17.69 -16.69
CA VAL A 71 -9.66 -16.73 -16.99
C VAL A 71 -9.72 -15.66 -15.91
N GLU A 72 -9.66 -16.07 -14.65
CA GLU A 72 -9.64 -15.18 -13.49
C GLU A 72 -8.36 -14.34 -13.45
N TYR A 73 -7.22 -14.91 -13.83
CA TYR A 73 -5.95 -14.21 -13.97
C TYR A 73 -6.06 -13.05 -14.98
N GLU A 74 -6.52 -13.32 -16.20
CA GLU A 74 -6.67 -12.26 -17.22
C GLU A 74 -7.71 -11.22 -16.81
N THR A 75 -8.79 -11.64 -16.19
CA THR A 75 -9.83 -10.73 -15.70
C THR A 75 -9.28 -9.80 -14.61
N LEU A 76 -8.60 -10.33 -13.61
CA LEU A 76 -8.03 -9.53 -12.52
C LEU A 76 -6.89 -8.63 -13.00
N LYS A 77 -6.06 -9.12 -13.91
CA LYS A 77 -5.01 -8.34 -14.55
C LYS A 77 -5.59 -7.13 -15.30
N ASN A 78 -6.71 -7.30 -16.00
CA ASN A 78 -7.40 -6.20 -16.67
C ASN A 78 -7.96 -5.16 -15.67
N ASP A 79 -8.50 -5.60 -14.52
CA ASP A 79 -8.88 -4.68 -13.45
C ASP A 79 -7.67 -3.88 -12.94
N TYR A 80 -6.55 -4.53 -12.70
CA TYR A 80 -5.33 -3.86 -12.25
C TYR A 80 -4.78 -2.87 -13.28
N ILE A 81 -4.87 -3.19 -14.57
CA ILE A 81 -4.51 -2.28 -15.66
C ILE A 81 -5.38 -1.02 -15.60
N GLN A 82 -6.71 -1.16 -15.41
CA GLN A 82 -7.60 0.00 -15.28
C GLN A 82 -7.27 0.87 -14.06
N VAL A 83 -6.95 0.26 -12.91
CA VAL A 83 -6.47 0.99 -11.72
C VAL A 83 -5.16 1.71 -12.01
N GLY A 84 -4.18 1.01 -12.58
CA GLY A 84 -2.88 1.57 -12.92
C GLY A 84 -2.98 2.72 -13.91
N ASP A 85 -3.83 2.60 -14.92
CA ASP A 85 -4.10 3.67 -15.89
C ASP A 85 -4.72 4.89 -15.24
N THR A 86 -5.63 4.67 -14.29
CA THR A 86 -6.21 5.75 -13.49
C THR A 86 -5.15 6.46 -12.65
N PHE A 87 -4.26 5.71 -11.98
CA PHE A 87 -3.20 6.28 -11.15
C PHE A 87 -2.16 7.04 -11.99
N VAL A 88 -1.79 6.53 -13.16
CA VAL A 88 -0.90 7.23 -14.10
C VAL A 88 -1.56 8.51 -14.60
N LYS A 89 -2.83 8.46 -15.00
CA LYS A 89 -3.59 9.63 -15.47
C LYS A 89 -3.70 10.71 -14.40
N ASN A 90 -3.97 10.33 -13.16
CA ASN A 90 -4.09 11.26 -12.04
C ASN A 90 -2.74 11.87 -11.65
N GLY A 91 -1.65 11.11 -11.78
CA GLY A 91 -0.30 11.56 -11.40
C GLY A 91 -0.26 12.04 -9.94
N LEU A 92 0.05 13.32 -9.73
CA LEU A 92 0.09 13.96 -8.41
C LEU A 92 -1.26 14.51 -7.94
N ASN A 93 -2.33 14.40 -8.73
CA ASN A 93 -3.67 14.81 -8.35
C ASN A 93 -4.37 13.68 -7.60
N TYR A 94 -3.95 13.46 -6.35
CA TYR A 94 -4.58 12.45 -5.50
C TYR A 94 -6.02 12.84 -5.16
N PRO A 95 -6.92 11.85 -5.01
CA PRO A 95 -8.29 12.15 -4.59
C PRO A 95 -8.29 12.79 -3.20
N ALA A 96 -9.20 13.74 -2.99
CA ALA A 96 -9.47 14.25 -1.66
C ALA A 96 -9.97 13.11 -0.78
N SER A 97 -9.24 12.83 0.30
CA SER A 97 -9.53 11.80 1.29
C SER A 97 -9.60 12.46 2.67
N GLU A 98 -9.11 11.79 3.69
CA GLU A 98 -9.00 12.35 5.03
C GLU A 98 -8.07 13.57 5.05
N VAL A 99 -6.97 13.49 4.32
CA VAL A 99 -6.04 14.58 4.03
C VAL A 99 -5.57 14.46 2.58
N ASN A 100 -5.36 15.59 1.94
CA ASN A 100 -4.69 15.66 0.65
C ASN A 100 -3.20 15.40 0.88
N TYR A 101 -2.54 14.69 -0.02
CA TYR A 101 -1.10 14.45 0.06
C TYR A 101 -0.68 13.85 1.40
N GLU A 102 -1.12 12.67 1.72
CA GLU A 102 -0.54 11.92 2.82
C GLU A 102 0.25 10.70 2.33
N GLN A 103 1.22 10.29 3.12
CA GLN A 103 2.04 9.12 2.86
C GLN A 103 1.21 7.84 2.60
N ALA A 104 0.10 7.67 3.33
CA ALA A 104 -0.78 6.51 3.22
C ALA A 104 -1.64 6.48 1.92
N ILE A 105 -1.56 7.51 1.08
CA ILE A 105 -2.15 7.55 -0.26
C ILE A 105 -1.06 7.41 -1.32
N VAL A 106 0.04 8.16 -1.16
CA VAL A 106 1.15 8.21 -2.12
C VAL A 106 1.88 6.87 -2.18
N ALA A 107 2.23 6.28 -1.04
CA ALA A 107 2.95 5.01 -1.00
C ALA A 107 2.18 3.85 -1.62
N PRO A 108 0.88 3.61 -1.32
CA PRO A 108 0.08 2.58 -1.98
C PRO A 108 -0.02 2.75 -3.49
N SER A 109 -0.14 3.99 -3.99
CA SER A 109 -0.14 4.26 -5.43
C SER A 109 1.16 3.81 -6.09
N ILE A 110 2.30 4.17 -5.50
CA ILE A 110 3.62 3.78 -5.99
C ILE A 110 3.79 2.26 -5.92
N ILE A 111 3.46 1.64 -4.79
CA ILE A 111 3.54 0.17 -4.62
C ILE A 111 2.72 -0.54 -5.69
N PHE A 112 1.50 -0.08 -5.92
CA PHE A 112 0.61 -0.66 -6.93
C PHE A 112 1.22 -0.58 -8.32
N LEU A 113 1.67 0.60 -8.74
CA LEU A 113 2.27 0.84 -10.06
C LEU A 113 3.54 0.01 -10.28
N LEU A 114 4.40 -0.08 -9.25
CA LEU A 114 5.63 -0.88 -9.34
C LEU A 114 5.33 -2.39 -9.45
N GLN A 115 4.40 -2.91 -8.65
CA GLN A 115 3.99 -4.31 -8.78
C GLN A 115 3.37 -4.59 -10.15
N LEU A 116 2.55 -3.67 -10.66
CA LEU A 116 1.94 -3.81 -11.98
C LEU A 116 2.99 -3.75 -13.10
N TYR A 117 4.01 -2.90 -12.97
CA TYR A 117 5.16 -2.91 -13.87
C TYR A 117 5.90 -4.24 -13.83
N MET A 118 6.19 -4.79 -12.65
CA MET A 118 6.86 -6.08 -12.50
C MET A 118 6.09 -7.24 -13.15
N GLU A 119 4.77 -7.19 -13.13
CA GLU A 119 3.90 -8.23 -13.72
C GLU A 119 3.68 -8.05 -15.23
N THR A 120 3.70 -6.83 -15.73
CA THR A 120 3.31 -6.55 -17.12
C THR A 120 4.46 -6.11 -18.01
N GLY A 121 5.56 -5.59 -17.45
CA GLY A 121 6.65 -4.95 -18.18
C GLY A 121 6.25 -3.62 -18.84
N ILE A 122 5.05 -3.10 -18.59
CA ILE A 122 4.54 -1.89 -19.26
C ILE A 122 5.18 -0.65 -18.64
N GLN A 123 6.05 0.01 -19.38
CA GLN A 123 6.92 1.10 -18.94
C GLN A 123 6.17 2.28 -18.30
N LYS A 124 4.97 2.63 -18.78
CA LYS A 124 4.18 3.76 -18.22
C LYS A 124 3.92 3.64 -16.72
N TYR A 125 3.86 2.41 -16.18
CA TYR A 125 3.63 2.22 -14.74
C TYR A 125 4.88 2.53 -13.91
N LEU A 126 6.06 2.14 -14.40
CA LEU A 126 7.31 2.56 -13.78
C LEU A 126 7.50 4.08 -13.83
N ASP A 127 7.18 4.69 -14.97
CA ASP A 127 7.31 6.15 -15.14
C ASP A 127 6.30 6.91 -14.25
N GLY A 128 5.08 6.40 -14.12
CA GLY A 128 4.09 6.93 -13.18
C GLY A 128 4.53 6.80 -11.71
N ALA A 129 5.16 5.70 -11.34
CA ALA A 129 5.75 5.55 -10.01
C ALA A 129 6.90 6.55 -9.80
N LYS A 130 7.81 6.69 -10.76
CA LYS A 130 8.93 7.66 -10.72
C LYS A 130 8.44 9.10 -10.54
N GLN A 131 7.36 9.47 -11.22
CA GLN A 131 6.76 10.80 -11.10
C GLN A 131 6.28 11.09 -9.67
N GLN A 132 5.80 10.08 -8.95
CA GLN A 132 5.24 10.22 -7.60
C GLN A 132 6.31 10.10 -6.50
N MET A 133 7.48 9.51 -6.78
CA MET A 133 8.54 9.30 -5.78
C MET A 133 8.97 10.56 -5.04
N PRO A 134 9.18 11.74 -5.66
CA PRO A 134 9.56 12.95 -4.93
C PRO A 134 8.52 13.38 -3.89
N SER A 135 7.23 13.20 -4.17
CA SER A 135 6.16 13.46 -3.20
C SER A 135 6.21 12.52 -2.00
N LEU A 136 6.53 11.23 -2.24
CA LEU A 136 6.69 10.28 -1.15
C LEU A 136 7.93 10.59 -0.32
N GLU A 137 9.05 10.94 -0.96
CA GLU A 137 10.28 11.30 -0.28
C GLU A 137 10.15 12.53 0.62
N ALA A 138 9.25 13.46 0.29
CA ALA A 138 8.99 14.66 1.09
C ALA A 138 8.45 14.36 2.49
N PHE A 139 7.86 13.18 2.73
CA PHE A 139 7.43 12.74 4.07
C PHE A 139 8.55 12.12 4.90
N ASN A 140 9.71 11.87 4.30
CA ASN A 140 10.83 11.16 4.89
C ASN A 140 12.03 12.09 5.07
N GLY A 141 13.11 11.56 5.56
CA GLY A 141 14.40 12.25 5.64
C GLY A 141 14.98 12.31 7.03
N ASN A 142 15.82 13.31 7.26
CA ASN A 142 16.47 13.49 8.53
C ASN A 142 15.49 13.97 9.59
N GLN A 143 15.32 13.17 10.62
CA GLN A 143 14.54 13.51 11.79
C GLN A 143 15.46 13.97 12.94
N PRO A 144 14.96 14.71 13.95
CA PRO A 144 15.76 15.15 15.09
C PRO A 144 16.45 14.02 15.85
N SER A 145 15.80 12.84 15.90
CA SER A 145 16.38 11.63 16.48
C SER A 145 16.78 10.65 15.39
N TYR A 146 17.99 10.08 15.52
CA TYR A 146 18.46 9.06 14.58
C TYR A 146 17.57 7.79 14.56
N HIS A 147 16.86 7.51 15.64
CA HIS A 147 15.88 6.42 15.70
C HIS A 147 14.67 6.65 14.80
N LEU A 148 14.43 7.90 14.43
CA LEU A 148 13.29 8.29 13.58
C LEU A 148 13.71 8.61 12.14
N ASN A 149 15.02 8.49 11.83
CA ASN A 149 15.52 8.77 10.49
C ASN A 149 14.81 7.91 9.45
N GLU A 150 14.38 8.54 8.37
CA GLU A 150 13.63 7.93 7.27
C GLU A 150 12.22 7.40 7.65
N ILE A 151 11.73 7.65 8.86
CA ILE A 151 10.34 7.36 9.19
C ILE A 151 9.45 8.46 8.59
N ALA A 152 8.46 8.05 7.81
CA ALA A 152 7.51 8.97 7.22
C ALA A 152 6.61 9.60 8.29
N ILE A 153 6.46 10.91 8.20
CA ILE A 153 5.51 11.67 9.02
C ILE A 153 4.10 11.41 8.50
N ARG A 154 3.16 11.26 9.42
CA ARG A 154 1.74 11.28 9.13
C ARG A 154 1.08 12.43 9.88
N HIS A 155 0.52 13.37 9.13
CA HIS A 155 -0.20 14.50 9.68
C HIS A 155 -1.67 14.17 9.94
N TRP A 156 -2.19 14.65 11.06
CA TRP A 156 -3.60 14.57 11.43
C TRP A 156 -4.17 15.97 11.56
N ASP A 157 -5.17 16.27 10.76
CA ASP A 157 -5.78 17.59 10.73
C ASP A 157 -7.30 17.50 10.94
N GLY A 158 -7.70 17.51 12.20
CA GLY A 158 -9.10 17.37 12.59
C GLY A 158 -9.71 15.99 12.37
N TYR A 159 -8.90 14.98 12.13
CA TYR A 159 -9.39 13.64 11.88
C TYR A 159 -9.82 12.93 13.17
N TRP A 160 -10.96 12.26 13.14
CA TRP A 160 -11.48 11.47 14.26
C TRP A 160 -10.88 10.07 14.32
N PHE A 161 -10.12 9.81 15.37
CA PHE A 161 -9.58 8.51 15.64
C PHE A 161 -10.25 7.92 16.89
N GLY A 162 -11.26 7.07 16.68
CA GLY A 162 -12.08 6.55 17.77
C GLY A 162 -12.99 7.63 18.37
N LYS A 163 -12.72 8.06 19.61
CA LYS A 163 -13.50 9.06 20.34
C LYS A 163 -12.89 10.47 20.36
N ARG A 164 -11.71 10.65 19.75
CA ARG A 164 -10.96 11.89 19.83
C ARG A 164 -10.71 12.44 18.44
N GLU A 165 -10.94 13.72 18.31
CA GLU A 165 -10.38 14.51 17.22
C GLU A 165 -8.89 14.69 17.49
N MET A 166 -8.08 14.51 16.43
CA MET A 166 -6.63 14.53 16.54
C MET A 166 -6.05 15.62 15.64
N TRP A 167 -5.07 16.31 16.19
CA TRP A 167 -4.34 17.37 15.52
C TRP A 167 -2.86 17.14 15.72
N GLY A 168 -2.08 17.35 14.68
CA GLY A 168 -0.63 17.25 14.75
C GLY A 168 -0.06 16.06 13.99
N ASP A 169 1.23 15.84 14.16
CA ASP A 169 1.96 14.80 13.46
C ASP A 169 2.07 13.52 14.28
N THR A 170 1.98 12.39 13.63
CA THR A 170 2.27 11.09 14.21
C THR A 170 3.49 10.50 13.54
N PHE A 171 4.52 10.20 14.32
CA PHE A 171 5.66 9.41 13.91
C PHE A 171 6.43 8.91 15.14
N PRO A 172 6.90 7.68 15.17
CA PRO A 172 6.64 6.66 14.16
C PRO A 172 5.15 6.27 14.10
N HIS A 173 4.74 5.75 12.97
CA HIS A 173 3.42 5.19 12.74
C HIS A 173 3.58 3.86 12.00
N TYR A 174 2.76 2.84 12.30
CA TYR A 174 2.90 1.54 11.64
C TYR A 174 2.75 1.62 10.11
N TRP A 175 2.00 2.58 9.58
CA TRP A 175 1.91 2.82 8.14
C TRP A 175 3.16 3.47 7.53
N SER A 176 4.08 3.97 8.34
CA SER A 176 5.36 4.47 7.81
C SER A 176 6.15 3.37 7.08
N THR A 177 5.89 2.09 7.39
CA THR A 177 6.47 0.96 6.67
C THR A 177 6.01 0.86 5.21
N LEU A 178 4.87 1.47 4.83
CA LEU A 178 4.43 1.54 3.43
C LEU A 178 5.45 2.26 2.56
N THR A 179 6.08 3.32 3.07
CA THR A 179 7.18 3.99 2.36
C THR A 179 8.37 3.03 2.16
N GLY A 180 8.69 2.24 3.19
CA GLY A 180 9.74 1.22 3.09
C GLY A 180 9.45 0.20 1.99
N ALA A 181 8.21 -0.29 1.90
CA ALA A 181 7.79 -1.19 0.84
C ALA A 181 7.89 -0.54 -0.56
N ALA A 182 7.45 0.71 -0.70
CA ALA A 182 7.57 1.46 -1.95
C ALA A 182 9.03 1.63 -2.38
N PHE A 183 9.91 2.03 -1.46
CA PHE A 183 11.35 2.20 -1.74
C PHE A 183 12.03 0.88 -2.09
N TYR A 184 11.67 -0.21 -1.42
CA TYR A 184 12.22 -1.53 -1.72
C TYR A 184 11.83 -1.99 -3.14
N LEU A 185 10.55 -1.92 -3.50
CA LEU A 185 10.09 -2.26 -4.83
C LEU A 185 10.69 -1.36 -5.90
N TYR A 186 10.79 -0.06 -5.63
CA TYR A 186 11.42 0.88 -6.54
C TYR A 186 12.89 0.54 -6.76
N ALA A 187 13.63 0.21 -5.69
CA ALA A 187 15.02 -0.24 -5.78
C ALA A 187 15.17 -1.47 -6.67
N GLN A 188 14.26 -2.42 -6.57
CA GLN A 188 14.25 -3.61 -7.43
C GLN A 188 14.01 -3.25 -8.89
N CYS A 189 13.05 -2.37 -9.18
CA CYS A 189 12.70 -1.99 -10.56
C CYS A 189 13.78 -1.18 -11.27
N VAL A 190 14.55 -0.35 -10.52
CA VAL A 190 15.54 0.57 -11.11
C VAL A 190 17.01 0.21 -10.80
N GLY A 191 17.24 -0.84 -10.02
CA GLY A 191 18.59 -1.27 -9.64
C GLY A 191 19.31 -0.28 -8.71
N ASN A 192 18.61 0.44 -7.81
CA ASN A 192 19.18 1.49 -6.99
C ASN A 192 19.31 1.08 -5.51
N ASN A 193 20.54 0.74 -5.11
CA ASN A 193 20.86 0.32 -3.74
C ASN A 193 20.62 1.39 -2.66
N THR A 194 20.60 2.67 -3.01
CA THR A 194 20.29 3.74 -2.06
C THR A 194 18.85 3.61 -1.52
N TYR A 195 17.88 3.38 -2.40
CA TYR A 195 16.48 3.16 -1.98
C TYR A 195 16.31 1.87 -1.20
N LYS A 196 17.07 0.81 -1.54
CA LYS A 196 17.06 -0.42 -0.76
C LYS A 196 17.51 -0.15 0.70
N ARG A 197 18.62 0.56 0.88
CA ARG A 197 19.13 0.92 2.23
C ARG A 197 18.14 1.81 2.98
N ARG A 198 17.50 2.77 2.30
CA ARG A 198 16.46 3.62 2.92
C ARG A 198 15.26 2.79 3.37
N ALA A 199 14.82 1.82 2.57
CA ALA A 199 13.76 0.89 2.94
C ALA A 199 14.13 0.08 4.20
N GLU A 200 15.34 -0.45 4.26
CA GLU A 200 15.86 -1.17 5.43
C GLU A 200 15.87 -0.28 6.69
N ASN A 201 16.29 0.98 6.56
CA ASN A 201 16.28 1.94 7.68
C ASN A 201 14.86 2.22 8.18
N ILE A 202 13.90 2.42 7.28
CA ILE A 202 12.49 2.64 7.63
C ILE A 202 11.95 1.46 8.43
N VAL A 203 12.14 0.23 7.96
CA VAL A 203 11.68 -0.97 8.65
C VAL A 203 12.34 -1.11 10.01
N ARG A 204 13.66 -0.95 10.07
CA ARG A 204 14.42 -1.03 11.33
C ARG A 204 13.95 0.01 12.34
N ASN A 205 13.79 1.25 11.92
CA ASN A 205 13.42 2.34 12.82
C ASN A 205 11.96 2.23 13.29
N ASN A 206 11.08 1.62 12.52
CA ASN A 206 9.71 1.31 12.98
C ASN A 206 9.69 0.27 14.12
N LEU A 207 10.79 -0.46 14.38
CA LEU A 207 10.87 -1.35 15.54
C LEU A 207 10.78 -0.61 16.88
N CYS A 208 10.97 0.72 16.91
CA CYS A 208 10.72 1.53 18.11
C CYS A 208 9.26 1.52 18.57
N LEU A 209 8.32 1.08 17.73
CA LEU A 209 6.92 0.83 18.12
C LEU A 209 6.73 -0.44 18.96
N PHE A 210 7.74 -1.30 19.05
CA PHE A 210 7.67 -2.56 19.76
C PHE A 210 8.45 -2.45 21.10
N PHE A 211 7.88 -3.03 22.14
CA PHE A 211 8.47 -3.03 23.48
C PHE A 211 9.04 -4.41 23.80
N GLU A 212 10.05 -4.45 24.69
CA GLU A 212 10.72 -5.69 25.12
C GLU A 212 9.75 -6.73 25.71
N ASN A 213 8.65 -6.29 26.29
CA ASN A 213 7.62 -7.17 26.86
C ASN A 213 6.64 -7.73 25.82
N GLY A 214 6.91 -7.57 24.52
CA GLY A 214 6.08 -8.04 23.42
C GLY A 214 4.86 -7.18 23.10
N LYS A 215 4.66 -6.04 23.80
CA LYS A 215 3.64 -5.07 23.46
C LYS A 215 4.08 -4.20 22.27
N ALA A 216 3.12 -3.58 21.60
CA ALA A 216 3.38 -2.63 20.53
C ALA A 216 2.42 -1.45 20.60
N SER A 217 2.87 -0.28 20.12
CA SER A 217 2.02 0.88 19.84
C SER A 217 1.80 1.01 18.33
N CYS A 218 0.64 1.50 17.93
CA CYS A 218 0.40 1.77 16.51
C CYS A 218 1.02 3.09 16.07
N ALA A 219 1.21 4.04 16.98
CA ALA A 219 1.81 5.34 16.72
C ALA A 219 2.17 6.07 18.02
N TYR A 220 3.02 7.07 17.89
CA TYR A 220 3.17 8.16 18.87
C TYR A 220 2.71 9.47 18.22
N ILE A 221 2.20 10.38 19.04
CA ILE A 221 1.76 11.72 18.64
C ILE A 221 2.66 12.73 19.33
N TYR A 222 3.16 13.68 18.57
CA TYR A 222 4.03 14.78 19.03
C TYR A 222 3.32 16.11 18.87
#